data_2cb841d4a2da46f79827c160250d5ee1
#
_entry.id   2cb841d4a2da46f79827c160250d5ee1
#
_cell.length_a   1.000
_cell.length_b   1.000
_cell.length_c   1.000
_cell.angle_alpha   90.00
_cell.angle_beta   90.00
_cell.angle_gamma   90.00
#
_symmetry.space_group_name_H-M   'P 1'
#
loop_
_entity.id
_entity.type
_entity.pdbx_description
1 polymer ?
#
loop_
_entity_poly.entity_id
_entity_poly.type
_entity_poly.pdbx_seq_one_letter_code
_entity_poly.pdbx_strand_id
1 'polypeptide(L)'
;NTFYNRLASWIVGQEIDDLTSGLRAVDATKFKEFLYLLPNGFSYPSTVTMAFFKSGYSVSYMPVFLQKRIGKSHIKPTRDFIRFFLIIFKIGTLYSPLKIFLPLSLLSFSLGILNYFYTYFMYGSFTNMSMLLITTSLLIFLIGLISEQVTMLIYKN
;
A
#
# COMPACT_ATOMS: atom_id res chain seq x y z
N ASN A 1 -1.54 15.55 -2.27
CA ASN A 1 -2.40 14.32 -2.13
C ASN A 1 -2.31 13.38 -3.34
N THR A 2 -1.93 13.88 -4.53
CA THR A 2 -1.88 13.09 -5.77
C THR A 2 -1.04 11.80 -5.68
N PHE A 3 0.10 11.84 -4.99
CA PHE A 3 0.96 10.66 -4.80
C PHE A 3 0.25 9.55 -4.02
N TYR A 4 -0.41 9.89 -2.91
CA TYR A 4 -1.12 8.91 -2.08
C TYR A 4 -2.34 8.33 -2.79
N ASN A 5 -3.08 9.16 -3.51
CA ASN A 5 -4.21 8.72 -4.30
C ASN A 5 -3.76 7.71 -5.37
N ARG A 6 -2.67 8.00 -6.10
CA ARG A 6 -2.10 7.09 -7.11
C ARG A 6 -1.63 5.77 -6.49
N LEU A 7 -0.92 5.83 -5.37
CA LEU A 7 -0.43 4.62 -4.69
C LEU A 7 -1.58 3.76 -4.20
N ALA A 8 -2.58 4.38 -3.57
CA ALA A 8 -3.78 3.69 -3.10
C ALA A 8 -4.58 3.10 -4.27
N SER A 9 -4.78 3.86 -5.36
CA SER A 9 -5.45 3.40 -6.58
C SER A 9 -4.75 2.18 -7.18
N TRP A 10 -3.42 2.21 -7.24
CA TRP A 10 -2.65 1.08 -7.75
C TRP A 10 -2.83 -0.19 -6.88
N ILE A 11 -2.79 -0.05 -5.55
CA ILE A 11 -2.99 -1.16 -4.61
C ILE A 11 -4.42 -1.70 -4.71
N VAL A 12 -5.40 -0.80 -4.72
CA VAL A 12 -6.81 -1.17 -4.77
C VAL A 12 -7.21 -1.72 -6.14
N GLY A 13 -6.60 -1.20 -7.22
CA GLY A 13 -6.91 -1.55 -8.61
C GLY A 13 -8.10 -0.76 -9.17
N GLN A 14 -8.51 0.31 -8.51
CA GLN A 14 -9.57 1.24 -8.93
C GLN A 14 -9.14 2.67 -8.66
N GLU A 15 -9.67 3.61 -9.43
CA GLU A 15 -9.32 5.03 -9.30
C GLU A 15 -9.87 5.63 -8.01
N ILE A 16 -8.99 6.30 -7.26
CA ILE A 16 -9.32 7.00 -6.02
C ILE A 16 -9.03 8.48 -6.22
N ASP A 17 -10.08 9.29 -6.30
CA ASP A 17 -9.98 10.74 -6.50
C ASP A 17 -9.49 11.45 -5.24
N ASP A 18 -10.05 11.11 -4.08
CA ASP A 18 -9.63 11.65 -2.79
C ASP A 18 -9.65 10.60 -1.68
N LEU A 19 -8.44 10.21 -1.27
CA LEU A 19 -8.22 9.26 -0.19
C LEU A 19 -8.40 9.89 1.20
N THR A 20 -8.20 11.19 1.33
CA THR A 20 -8.01 11.89 2.59
C THR A 20 -9.20 12.71 3.05
N SER A 21 -10.22 12.88 2.22
CA SER A 21 -11.41 13.63 2.58
C SER A 21 -12.07 13.10 3.85
N GLY A 22 -12.36 14.01 4.77
CA GLY A 22 -13.08 13.69 6.00
C GLY A 22 -14.59 13.64 5.85
N LEU A 23 -15.12 14.31 4.80
CA LEU A 23 -16.56 14.32 4.53
C LEU A 23 -16.97 13.07 3.74
N ARG A 24 -17.79 12.22 4.34
CA ARG A 24 -18.27 10.99 3.71
C ARG A 24 -19.58 10.51 4.30
N ALA A 25 -20.37 9.86 3.50
CA ALA A 25 -21.53 9.09 3.92
C ALA A 25 -21.28 7.62 3.57
N VAL A 26 -21.56 6.71 4.48
CA VAL A 26 -21.35 5.27 4.28
C VAL A 26 -22.56 4.50 4.83
N ASP A 27 -22.86 3.36 4.21
CA ASP A 27 -23.83 2.41 4.73
C ASP A 27 -23.33 1.86 6.07
N ALA A 28 -24.15 2.01 7.12
CA ALA A 28 -23.77 1.64 8.47
C ALA A 28 -23.56 0.12 8.64
N THR A 29 -24.27 -0.70 7.89
CA THR A 29 -24.16 -2.16 7.95
C THR A 29 -22.82 -2.60 7.39
N LYS A 30 -22.49 -2.15 6.17
CA LYS A 30 -21.23 -2.42 5.51
C LYS A 30 -20.03 -1.85 6.26
N PHE A 31 -20.21 -0.66 6.84
CA PHE A 31 -19.18 -0.02 7.64
C PHE A 31 -18.77 -0.82 8.88
N LYS A 32 -19.74 -1.45 9.55
CA LYS A 32 -19.50 -2.28 10.75
C LYS A 32 -18.58 -3.47 10.45
N GLU A 33 -18.55 -3.99 9.22
CA GLU A 33 -17.68 -5.08 8.81
C GLU A 33 -16.19 -4.71 8.91
N PHE A 34 -15.85 -3.41 8.86
CA PHE A 34 -14.47 -2.92 8.84
C PHE A 34 -14.03 -2.25 10.13
N LEU A 35 -14.86 -2.26 11.19
CA LEU A 35 -14.53 -1.57 12.45
C LEU A 35 -13.20 -2.04 13.05
N TYR A 36 -12.88 -3.32 12.92
CA TYR A 36 -11.63 -3.92 13.42
C TYR A 36 -10.37 -3.41 12.69
N LEU A 37 -10.51 -2.87 11.48
CA LEU A 37 -9.40 -2.32 10.69
C LEU A 37 -9.12 -0.85 11.03
N LEU A 38 -10.09 -0.18 11.65
CA LEU A 38 -10.02 1.26 11.82
C LEU A 38 -9.02 1.63 12.90
N PRO A 39 -8.05 2.50 12.60
CA PRO A 39 -7.15 3.02 13.61
C PRO A 39 -7.86 4.05 14.49
N ASN A 40 -7.51 4.07 15.77
CA ASN A 40 -7.91 5.14 16.66
C ASN A 40 -7.16 6.41 16.26
N GLY A 41 -7.74 7.22 15.36
CA GLY A 41 -7.19 8.52 15.01
C GLY A 41 -7.12 8.85 13.51
N PHE A 42 -6.05 9.52 13.11
CA PHE A 42 -5.89 10.34 11.91
C PHE A 42 -6.16 9.65 10.54
N SER A 43 -6.13 8.37 10.42
CA SER A 43 -6.17 7.69 9.10
C SER A 43 -7.45 6.93 8.81
N TYR A 44 -8.45 7.11 9.63
CA TYR A 44 -9.77 6.55 9.46
C TYR A 44 -10.34 6.71 8.04
N PRO A 45 -10.33 7.91 7.42
CA PRO A 45 -10.87 8.10 6.08
C PRO A 45 -10.21 7.22 5.02
N SER A 46 -8.89 7.17 5.02
CA SER A 46 -8.13 6.40 4.04
C SER A 46 -8.36 4.90 4.18
N THR A 47 -8.41 4.40 5.41
CA THR A 47 -8.67 2.99 5.70
C THR A 47 -10.04 2.56 5.18
N VAL A 48 -11.09 3.34 5.48
CA VAL A 48 -12.45 3.05 5.02
C VAL A 48 -12.54 3.04 3.51
N THR A 49 -12.03 4.08 2.84
CA THR A 49 -12.08 4.15 1.37
C THR A 49 -11.43 2.93 0.73
N MET A 50 -10.21 2.58 1.15
CA MET A 50 -9.49 1.44 0.57
C MET A 50 -10.19 0.11 0.88
N ALA A 51 -10.72 -0.07 2.10
CA ALA A 51 -11.46 -1.27 2.47
C ALA A 51 -12.73 -1.44 1.63
N PHE A 52 -13.52 -0.38 1.44
CA PHE A 52 -14.73 -0.41 0.62
C PHE A 52 -14.44 -0.81 -0.83
N PHE A 53 -13.45 -0.18 -1.47
CA PHE A 53 -13.04 -0.55 -2.81
C PHE A 53 -12.60 -2.01 -2.91
N LYS A 54 -11.80 -2.48 -1.94
CA LYS A 54 -11.29 -3.85 -1.95
C LYS A 54 -12.36 -4.91 -1.71
N SER A 55 -13.39 -4.58 -0.97
CA SER A 55 -14.54 -5.46 -0.75
C SER A 55 -15.58 -5.39 -1.88
N GLY A 56 -15.29 -4.65 -2.96
CA GLY A 56 -16.18 -4.56 -4.12
C GLY A 56 -17.38 -3.67 -3.92
N TYR A 57 -17.42 -2.86 -2.87
CA TYR A 57 -18.49 -1.92 -2.65
C TYR A 57 -18.34 -0.70 -3.56
N SER A 58 -19.48 -0.21 -4.08
CA SER A 58 -19.51 1.00 -4.90
C SER A 58 -19.15 2.23 -4.08
N VAL A 59 -18.17 2.99 -4.56
CA VAL A 59 -17.78 4.29 -3.99
C VAL A 59 -17.97 5.34 -5.07
N SER A 60 -18.69 6.39 -4.75
CA SER A 60 -18.90 7.53 -5.64
C SER A 60 -18.38 8.82 -5.02
N TYR A 61 -17.83 9.69 -5.84
CA TYR A 61 -17.35 11.00 -5.43
C TYR A 61 -18.33 12.08 -5.88
N MET A 62 -18.69 12.97 -4.96
CA MET A 62 -19.53 14.11 -5.25
C MET A 62 -18.71 15.39 -5.03
N PRO A 63 -18.68 16.30 -6.00
CA PRO A 63 -17.98 17.57 -5.85
C PRO A 63 -18.68 18.42 -4.78
N VAL A 64 -17.93 18.86 -3.79
CA VAL A 64 -18.42 19.73 -2.72
C VAL A 64 -17.60 21.01 -2.70
N PHE A 65 -18.29 22.15 -2.76
CA PHE A 65 -17.66 23.44 -2.63
C PHE A 65 -17.44 23.76 -1.14
N LEU A 66 -16.19 23.66 -0.72
CA LEU A 66 -15.80 24.00 0.64
C LEU A 66 -15.31 25.44 0.70
N GLN A 67 -15.76 26.19 1.69
CA GLN A 67 -15.21 27.53 1.97
C GLN A 67 -13.75 27.44 2.41
N LYS A 68 -12.99 28.49 2.09
CA LYS A 68 -11.57 28.56 2.46
C LYS A 68 -11.42 28.41 3.98
N ARG A 69 -10.57 27.47 4.37
CA ARG A 69 -10.32 27.18 5.78
C ARG A 69 -9.79 28.43 6.52
N ILE A 70 -10.44 28.77 7.62
CA ILE A 70 -9.97 29.81 8.54
C ILE A 70 -9.17 29.11 9.63
N GLY A 71 -7.85 29.41 9.75
CA GLY A 71 -6.95 28.85 10.75
C GLY A 71 -5.71 28.15 10.22
N LYS A 72 -4.82 27.73 11.13
CA LYS A 72 -3.57 27.05 10.78
C LYS A 72 -3.79 25.54 10.61
N SER A 73 -3.09 24.95 9.66
CA SER A 73 -3.08 23.51 9.49
C SER A 73 -2.27 22.83 10.60
N HIS A 74 -2.86 21.82 11.26
CA HIS A 74 -2.16 21.01 12.25
C HIS A 74 -1.39 19.83 11.61
N ILE A 75 -1.35 19.75 10.27
CA ILE A 75 -0.65 18.70 9.54
C ILE A 75 0.86 18.92 9.68
N LYS A 76 1.56 17.92 10.20
CA LYS A 76 3.03 17.88 10.26
C LYS A 76 3.53 17.06 9.06
N PRO A 77 4.15 17.71 8.02
CA PRO A 77 4.39 17.06 6.72
C PRO A 77 5.15 15.72 6.83
N THR A 78 6.24 15.68 7.59
CA THR A 78 7.09 14.48 7.71
C THR A 78 6.43 13.35 8.49
N ARG A 79 5.83 13.65 9.64
CA ARG A 79 5.19 12.67 10.50
C ARG A 79 3.94 12.08 9.85
N ASP A 80 3.16 12.92 9.19
CA ASP A 80 1.92 12.51 8.57
C ASP A 80 2.21 11.75 7.26
N PHE A 81 3.30 12.09 6.55
CA PHE A 81 3.79 11.32 5.41
C PHE A 81 4.05 9.85 5.78
N ILE A 82 4.85 9.62 6.81
CA ILE A 82 5.18 8.26 7.27
C ILE A 82 3.91 7.52 7.70
N ARG A 83 3.00 8.18 8.42
CA ARG A 83 1.74 7.59 8.86
C ARG A 83 0.86 7.16 7.68
N PHE A 84 0.66 8.03 6.69
CA PHE A 84 -0.11 7.68 5.49
C PHE A 84 0.52 6.53 4.72
N PHE A 85 1.84 6.56 4.55
CA PHE A 85 2.56 5.49 3.89
C PHE A 85 2.35 4.14 4.62
N LEU A 86 2.52 4.12 5.95
CA LEU A 86 2.31 2.92 6.75
C LEU A 86 0.88 2.38 6.68
N ILE A 87 -0.12 3.25 6.58
CA ILE A 87 -1.52 2.83 6.46
C ILE A 87 -1.77 2.21 5.11
N ILE A 88 -1.35 2.88 4.04
CA ILE A 88 -1.48 2.36 2.68
C ILE A 88 -0.76 1.01 2.56
N PHE A 89 0.44 0.91 3.15
CA PHE A 89 1.19 -0.33 3.21
C PHE A 89 0.45 -1.42 3.99
N LYS A 90 -0.05 -1.10 5.20
CA LYS A 90 -0.81 -2.05 6.03
C LYS A 90 -2.06 -2.58 5.30
N ILE A 91 -2.84 -1.68 4.69
CA ILE A 91 -4.05 -2.09 3.97
C ILE A 91 -3.67 -2.87 2.69
N GLY A 92 -2.62 -2.43 2.00
CA GLY A 92 -2.12 -3.12 0.82
C GLY A 92 -1.65 -4.55 1.14
N THR A 93 -0.92 -4.75 2.24
CA THR A 93 -0.50 -6.09 2.69
C THR A 93 -1.67 -6.95 3.17
N LEU A 94 -2.73 -6.34 3.67
CA LEU A 94 -3.93 -7.07 4.10
C LEU A 94 -4.78 -7.55 2.91
N TYR A 95 -4.88 -6.76 1.84
CA TYR A 95 -5.80 -7.04 0.74
C TYR A 95 -5.13 -7.46 -0.57
N SER A 96 -3.87 -7.11 -0.78
CA SER A 96 -3.12 -7.40 -2.01
C SER A 96 -1.61 -7.44 -1.73
N PRO A 97 -1.15 -8.35 -0.89
CA PRO A 97 0.25 -8.39 -0.48
C PRO A 97 1.20 -8.59 -1.66
N LEU A 98 0.84 -9.41 -2.64
CA LEU A 98 1.69 -9.66 -3.80
C LEU A 98 1.97 -8.39 -4.62
N LYS A 99 1.01 -7.45 -4.71
CA LYS A 99 1.24 -6.15 -5.37
C LYS A 99 2.35 -5.33 -4.72
N ILE A 100 2.60 -5.52 -3.42
CA ILE A 100 3.66 -4.82 -2.69
C ILE A 100 4.97 -5.61 -2.75
N PHE A 101 4.92 -6.90 -2.48
CA PHE A 101 6.12 -7.73 -2.38
C PHE A 101 6.75 -8.02 -3.74
N LEU A 102 5.97 -8.18 -4.81
CA LEU A 102 6.49 -8.48 -6.15
C LEU A 102 7.43 -7.38 -6.68
N PRO A 103 7.07 -6.08 -6.74
CA PRO A 103 8.00 -5.07 -7.21
C PRO A 103 9.23 -4.93 -6.31
N LEU A 104 9.10 -5.15 -4.99
CA LEU A 104 10.23 -5.12 -4.07
C LEU A 104 11.21 -6.29 -4.33
N SER A 105 10.68 -7.49 -4.60
CA SER A 105 11.49 -8.65 -4.97
C SER A 105 12.20 -8.43 -6.31
N LEU A 106 11.48 -7.91 -7.32
CA LEU A 106 12.06 -7.61 -8.62
C LEU A 106 13.16 -6.54 -8.54
N LEU A 107 12.98 -5.52 -7.71
CA LEU A 107 14.00 -4.51 -7.47
C LEU A 107 15.26 -5.15 -6.86
N SER A 108 15.12 -5.94 -5.81
CA SER A 108 16.24 -6.64 -5.16
C SER A 108 16.94 -7.61 -6.11
N PHE A 109 16.15 -8.34 -6.91
CA PHE A 109 16.68 -9.24 -7.95
C PHE A 109 17.50 -8.50 -9.00
N SER A 110 16.93 -7.41 -9.53
CA SER A 110 17.62 -6.58 -10.53
C SER A 110 18.92 -6.01 -10.01
N LEU A 111 18.93 -5.51 -8.76
CA LEU A 111 20.16 -5.03 -8.11
C LEU A 111 21.19 -6.16 -7.91
N GLY A 112 20.72 -7.36 -7.57
CA GLY A 112 21.60 -8.54 -7.43
C GLY A 112 22.25 -8.93 -8.75
N ILE A 113 21.49 -8.95 -9.83
CA ILE A 113 21.96 -9.24 -11.19
C ILE A 113 22.93 -8.16 -11.68
N LEU A 114 22.61 -6.88 -11.49
CA LEU A 114 23.50 -5.78 -11.86
C LEU A 114 24.81 -5.84 -11.10
N ASN A 115 24.78 -6.11 -9.81
CA ASN A 115 25.98 -6.28 -8.99
C ASN A 115 26.80 -7.50 -9.44
N TYR A 116 26.13 -8.61 -9.79
CA TYR A 116 26.80 -9.79 -10.33
C TYR A 116 27.55 -9.46 -11.62
N PHE A 117 26.91 -8.85 -12.61
CA PHE A 117 27.56 -8.47 -13.86
C PHE A 117 28.73 -7.53 -13.63
N TYR A 118 28.54 -6.50 -12.79
CA TYR A 118 29.61 -5.57 -12.46
C TYR A 118 30.84 -6.28 -11.86
N THR A 119 30.65 -7.14 -10.87
CA THR A 119 31.75 -7.84 -10.20
C THR A 119 32.39 -8.92 -11.06
N TYR A 120 31.61 -9.57 -11.92
CA TYR A 120 32.13 -10.56 -12.87
C TYR A 120 33.03 -9.92 -13.91
N PHE A 121 32.63 -8.80 -14.51
CA PHE A 121 33.45 -8.09 -15.50
C PHE A 121 34.68 -7.41 -14.90
N MET A 122 34.62 -6.92 -13.67
CA MET A 122 35.73 -6.22 -13.04
C MET A 122 36.70 -7.14 -12.31
N TYR A 123 36.22 -8.20 -11.69
CA TYR A 123 37.01 -9.04 -10.78
C TYR A 123 36.96 -10.53 -11.13
N GLY A 124 36.18 -10.94 -12.13
CA GLY A 124 36.04 -12.34 -12.54
C GLY A 124 35.41 -13.24 -11.49
N SER A 125 34.69 -12.68 -10.51
CA SER A 125 34.18 -13.44 -9.36
C SER A 125 32.74 -13.14 -9.04
N PHE A 126 32.04 -14.16 -8.54
CA PHE A 126 30.70 -14.04 -7.94
C PHE A 126 30.85 -13.62 -6.47
N THR A 127 30.22 -12.52 -6.09
CA THR A 127 30.38 -11.96 -4.74
C THR A 127 29.24 -12.37 -3.80
N ASN A 128 29.55 -12.43 -2.51
CA ASN A 128 28.55 -12.69 -1.46
C ASN A 128 27.39 -11.68 -1.48
N MET A 129 27.68 -10.43 -1.90
CA MET A 129 26.63 -9.39 -2.01
C MET A 129 25.62 -9.71 -3.11
N SER A 130 26.09 -10.19 -4.27
CA SER A 130 25.18 -10.62 -5.35
C SER A 130 24.32 -11.80 -4.92
N MET A 131 24.91 -12.79 -4.25
CA MET A 131 24.19 -13.93 -3.70
C MET A 131 23.15 -13.50 -2.67
N LEU A 132 23.51 -12.61 -1.74
CA LEU A 132 22.60 -12.09 -0.72
C LEU A 132 21.38 -11.41 -1.36
N LEU A 133 21.59 -10.52 -2.32
CA LEU A 133 20.51 -9.78 -2.98
C LEU A 133 19.57 -10.71 -3.75
N ILE A 134 20.11 -11.69 -4.47
CA ILE A 134 19.30 -12.67 -5.24
C ILE A 134 18.52 -13.57 -4.28
N THR A 135 19.14 -14.09 -3.23
CA THR A 135 18.47 -14.94 -2.24
C THR A 135 17.38 -14.15 -1.48
N THR A 136 17.70 -12.91 -1.10
CA THR A 136 16.71 -12.03 -0.43
C THR A 136 15.53 -11.75 -1.36
N SER A 137 15.76 -11.54 -2.65
CA SER A 137 14.67 -11.33 -3.61
C SER A 137 13.72 -12.52 -3.67
N LEU A 138 14.26 -13.74 -3.70
CA LEU A 138 13.47 -14.96 -3.68
C LEU A 138 12.65 -15.10 -2.39
N LEU A 139 13.27 -14.80 -1.24
CA LEU A 139 12.56 -14.83 0.05
C LEU A 139 11.41 -13.82 0.10
N ILE A 140 11.63 -12.58 -0.37
CA ILE A 140 10.60 -11.54 -0.44
C ILE A 140 9.44 -12.02 -1.33
N PHE A 141 9.75 -12.62 -2.48
CA PHE A 141 8.73 -13.15 -3.39
C PHE A 141 7.91 -14.27 -2.74
N LEU A 142 8.56 -15.24 -2.09
CA LEU A 142 7.89 -16.35 -1.41
C LEU A 142 7.01 -15.86 -0.25
N ILE A 143 7.48 -14.88 0.53
CA ILE A 143 6.67 -14.24 1.57
C ILE A 143 5.44 -13.57 0.96
N GLY A 144 5.61 -12.89 -0.18
CA GLY A 144 4.50 -12.28 -0.92
C GLY A 144 3.46 -13.31 -1.37
N LEU A 145 3.89 -14.45 -1.90
CA LEU A 145 3.00 -15.54 -2.31
C LEU A 145 2.24 -16.14 -1.13
N ILE A 146 2.94 -16.44 -0.03
CA ILE A 146 2.30 -16.99 1.18
C ILE A 146 1.28 -15.99 1.73
N SER A 147 1.63 -14.71 1.79
CA SER A 147 0.72 -13.67 2.26
C SER A 147 -0.53 -13.56 1.38
N GLU A 148 -0.40 -13.69 0.06
CA GLU A 148 -1.53 -13.70 -0.88
C GLU A 148 -2.45 -14.90 -0.64
N GLN A 149 -1.89 -16.10 -0.40
CA GLN A 149 -2.68 -17.29 -0.08
C GLN A 149 -3.46 -17.13 1.23
N VAL A 150 -2.81 -16.57 2.25
CA VAL A 150 -3.47 -16.27 3.55
C VAL A 150 -4.61 -15.28 3.34
N THR A 151 -4.39 -14.22 2.56
CA THR A 151 -5.44 -13.23 2.23
C THR A 151 -6.62 -13.91 1.53
N MET A 152 -6.37 -14.75 0.53
CA MET A 152 -7.42 -15.47 -0.19
C MET A 152 -8.24 -16.39 0.75
N LEU A 153 -7.60 -17.02 1.71
CA LEU A 153 -8.29 -17.87 2.69
C LEU A 153 -9.17 -17.06 3.64
N ILE A 154 -8.73 -15.89 4.06
CA ILE A 154 -9.50 -15.00 4.96
C ILE A 154 -10.76 -14.47 4.27
N TYR A 155 -10.68 -14.17 2.97
CA TYR A 155 -11.79 -13.57 2.21
C TYR A 155 -12.62 -14.58 1.40
N LYS A 156 -12.36 -15.89 1.54
CA LYS A 156 -13.14 -16.95 0.87
C LYS A 156 -14.49 -17.23 1.57
N ASN A 157 -14.66 -16.77 2.80
CA ASN A 157 -15.92 -16.91 3.59
C ASN A 157 -16.74 -15.61 3.40
#